data_ad583ef5b6c3180ed8755283c14df6ef
#
_entry.id   ad583ef5b6c3180ed8755283c14df6ef
#
_cell.length_a   1.000
_cell.length_b   1.000
_cell.length_c   1.000
_cell.angle_alpha   90.00
_cell.angle_beta   90.00
_cell.angle_gamma   90.00
#
_symmetry.space_group_name_H-M   'P 1'
#
loop_
_entity.id
_entity.type
_entity.pdbx_description
1 polymer ?
#
loop_
_entity_poly.entity_id
_entity_poly.type
_entity_poly.pdbx_seq_one_letter_code
_entity_poly.pdbx_strand_id
1 'polypeptide(L)'
;MKNKRSITRSQIIDAASSCFAEYGYEKTTFDDVAKKAGISRTLIYTYFKSKQEFFFTMMDEKHKNYLRQSQEVLESDLSGKEKLRKIIDIWIIDPHRIIYKSPLPNIWLKPVKSIQESEKLLRGDFIKSLVPLIGYDLAEVIVYSYKGILDDKPSIDILEKRTDILINNLKL
;
A
#
# COMPACT_ATOMS: atom_id res chain seq x y z
N MET A 1 2.07 35.84 -16.32
CA MET A 1 1.02 34.79 -16.36
C MET A 1 1.61 33.54 -15.77
N LYS A 2 1.18 33.11 -14.56
CA LYS A 2 1.65 31.85 -13.93
C LYS A 2 1.11 30.68 -14.75
N ASN A 3 2.03 29.89 -15.31
CA ASN A 3 1.73 28.65 -16.03
C ASN A 3 0.89 27.74 -15.10
N LYS A 4 -0.39 27.59 -15.38
CA LYS A 4 -1.29 26.71 -14.64
C LYS A 4 -0.86 25.29 -15.03
N ARG A 5 0.09 24.67 -14.26
CA ARG A 5 0.38 23.26 -14.41
C ARG A 5 -0.94 22.51 -14.30
N SER A 6 -1.33 21.83 -15.35
CA SER A 6 -2.48 20.92 -15.29
C SER A 6 -2.13 19.85 -14.30
N ILE A 7 -2.79 19.87 -13.14
CA ILE A 7 -2.61 18.81 -12.14
C ILE A 7 -3.20 17.52 -12.70
N THR A 8 -2.46 16.44 -12.57
CA THR A 8 -2.91 15.12 -13.02
C THR A 8 -3.75 14.46 -11.92
N ARG A 9 -4.59 13.49 -12.31
CA ARG A 9 -5.36 12.64 -11.38
C ARG A 9 -4.44 11.96 -10.35
N SER A 10 -3.27 11.49 -10.77
CA SER A 10 -2.26 10.90 -9.88
C SER A 10 -1.80 11.86 -8.78
N GLN A 11 -1.50 13.12 -9.11
CA GLN A 11 -1.09 14.10 -8.11
C GLN A 11 -2.18 14.40 -7.07
N ILE A 12 -3.46 14.34 -7.47
CA ILE A 12 -4.59 14.45 -6.52
C ILE A 12 -4.62 13.22 -5.60
N ILE A 13 -4.40 12.04 -6.14
CA ILE A 13 -4.34 10.78 -5.38
C ILE A 13 -3.17 10.78 -4.38
N ASP A 14 -1.99 11.28 -4.76
CA ASP A 14 -0.84 11.41 -3.87
C ASP A 14 -1.11 12.37 -2.71
N ALA A 15 -1.73 13.52 -3.00
CA ALA A 15 -2.14 14.48 -1.97
C ALA A 15 -3.15 13.87 -1.00
N ALA A 16 -4.12 13.10 -1.50
CA ALA A 16 -5.08 12.41 -0.65
C ALA A 16 -4.47 11.28 0.18
N SER A 17 -3.59 10.48 -0.41
CA SER A 17 -2.82 9.47 0.33
C SER A 17 -2.14 10.09 1.54
N SER A 18 -1.52 11.25 1.34
CA SER A 18 -0.87 12.00 2.42
C SER A 18 -1.86 12.51 3.46
N CYS A 19 -3.04 13.04 3.05
CA CYS A 19 -4.08 13.48 3.98
C CYS A 19 -4.68 12.31 4.77
N PHE A 20 -4.93 11.18 4.13
CA PHE A 20 -5.42 9.98 4.80
C PHE A 20 -4.39 9.44 5.80
N ALA A 21 -3.10 9.46 5.47
CA ALA A 21 -2.03 9.07 6.39
C ALA A 21 -1.94 10.00 7.61
N GLU A 22 -2.16 11.30 7.42
CA GLU A 22 -2.02 12.33 8.45
C GLU A 22 -3.26 12.43 9.35
N TYR A 23 -4.47 12.43 8.77
CA TYR A 23 -5.72 12.69 9.50
C TYR A 23 -6.61 11.47 9.65
N GLY A 24 -6.34 10.38 8.93
CA GLY A 24 -7.20 9.21 8.80
C GLY A 24 -8.35 9.42 7.82
N TYR A 25 -8.99 8.31 7.39
CA TYR A 25 -10.07 8.35 6.42
C TYR A 25 -11.24 9.22 6.89
N GLU A 26 -11.70 9.03 8.12
CA GLU A 26 -12.91 9.70 8.64
C GLU A 26 -12.74 11.24 8.67
N LYS A 27 -11.60 11.73 9.14
CA LYS A 27 -11.35 13.15 9.33
C LYS A 27 -10.91 13.87 8.06
N THR A 28 -10.33 13.17 7.08
CA THR A 28 -9.91 13.79 5.82
C THR A 28 -11.10 14.32 5.03
N THR A 29 -11.01 15.56 4.58
CA THR A 29 -12.00 16.24 3.74
C THR A 29 -11.45 16.53 2.35
N PHE A 30 -12.31 16.82 1.38
CA PHE A 30 -11.87 17.29 0.07
C PHE A 30 -11.18 18.68 0.12
N ASP A 31 -11.48 19.49 1.15
CA ASP A 31 -10.79 20.75 1.36
C ASP A 31 -9.32 20.55 1.76
N ASP A 32 -9.05 19.55 2.62
CA ASP A 32 -7.68 19.19 3.00
C ASP A 32 -6.87 18.73 1.80
N VAL A 33 -7.47 17.85 0.99
CA VAL A 33 -6.84 17.36 -0.24
C VAL A 33 -6.62 18.49 -1.25
N ALA A 34 -7.61 19.35 -1.46
CA ALA A 34 -7.51 20.51 -2.36
C ALA A 34 -6.37 21.44 -1.95
N LYS A 35 -6.30 21.77 -0.65
CA LYS A 35 -5.24 22.60 -0.08
C LYS A 35 -3.86 21.96 -0.26
N LYS A 36 -3.74 20.66 0.02
CA LYS A 36 -2.47 19.92 -0.12
C LYS A 36 -2.02 19.79 -1.57
N ALA A 37 -2.96 19.59 -2.50
CA ALA A 37 -2.70 19.50 -3.93
C ALA A 37 -2.52 20.87 -4.61
N GLY A 38 -2.82 21.97 -3.92
CA GLY A 38 -2.74 23.32 -4.49
C GLY A 38 -3.80 23.62 -5.56
N ILE A 39 -5.00 23.02 -5.44
CA ILE A 39 -6.11 23.15 -6.40
C ILE A 39 -7.40 23.57 -5.70
N SER A 40 -8.45 23.86 -6.50
CA SER A 40 -9.77 24.12 -5.96
C SER A 40 -10.50 22.84 -5.59
N ARG A 41 -11.33 22.89 -4.54
CA ARG A 41 -12.24 21.79 -4.19
C ARG A 41 -13.14 21.39 -5.37
N THR A 42 -13.62 22.36 -6.14
CA THR A 42 -14.44 22.12 -7.32
C THR A 42 -13.73 21.24 -8.35
N LEU A 43 -12.42 21.42 -8.52
CA LEU A 43 -11.65 20.58 -9.43
C LEU A 43 -11.59 19.13 -8.95
N ILE A 44 -11.51 18.86 -7.62
CA ILE A 44 -11.55 17.49 -7.10
C ILE A 44 -12.88 16.82 -7.48
N TYR A 45 -14.00 17.51 -7.35
CA TYR A 45 -15.31 16.96 -7.71
C TYR A 45 -15.48 16.65 -9.20
N THR A 46 -14.64 17.20 -10.08
CA THR A 46 -14.63 16.78 -11.50
C THR A 46 -14.01 15.40 -11.71
N TYR A 47 -13.15 14.96 -10.78
CA TYR A 47 -12.48 13.66 -10.84
C TYR A 47 -13.16 12.59 -9.96
N PHE A 48 -13.72 12.98 -8.82
CA PHE A 48 -14.23 12.06 -7.80
C PHE A 48 -15.55 12.57 -7.23
N LYS A 49 -16.60 11.75 -7.28
CA LYS A 49 -17.95 12.09 -6.80
C LYS A 49 -18.05 12.00 -5.28
N SER A 50 -17.23 11.17 -4.63
CA SER A 50 -17.27 10.96 -3.19
C SER A 50 -15.87 10.63 -2.62
N LYS A 51 -15.71 10.82 -1.31
CA LYS A 51 -14.51 10.42 -0.58
C LYS A 51 -14.28 8.90 -0.66
N GLN A 52 -15.36 8.12 -0.70
CA GLN A 52 -15.31 6.67 -0.84
C GLN A 52 -14.75 6.27 -2.22
N GLU A 53 -15.29 6.82 -3.31
CA GLU A 53 -14.78 6.59 -4.66
C GLU A 53 -13.30 6.97 -4.77
N PHE A 54 -12.94 8.10 -4.17
CA PHE A 54 -11.58 8.57 -4.14
C PHE A 54 -10.65 7.59 -3.42
N PHE A 55 -11.05 7.12 -2.24
CA PHE A 55 -10.29 6.14 -1.46
C PHE A 55 -10.08 4.82 -2.23
N PHE A 56 -11.14 4.28 -2.83
CA PHE A 56 -11.03 3.05 -3.62
C PHE A 56 -10.15 3.22 -4.85
N THR A 57 -10.26 4.36 -5.55
CA THR A 57 -9.39 4.64 -6.68
C THR A 57 -7.91 4.71 -6.24
N MET A 58 -7.64 5.37 -5.13
CA MET A 58 -6.30 5.44 -4.57
C MET A 58 -5.76 4.04 -4.22
N MET A 59 -6.58 3.19 -3.60
CA MET A 59 -6.18 1.83 -3.24
C MET A 59 -5.93 0.98 -4.49
N ASP A 60 -6.77 1.09 -5.52
CA ASP A 60 -6.61 0.39 -6.80
C ASP A 60 -5.33 0.81 -7.53
N GLU A 61 -5.03 2.11 -7.57
CA GLU A 61 -3.78 2.58 -8.19
C GLU A 61 -2.53 2.12 -7.42
N LYS A 62 -2.57 2.13 -6.09
CA LYS A 62 -1.47 1.58 -5.27
C LYS A 62 -1.29 0.08 -5.53
N HIS A 63 -2.39 -0.67 -5.58
CA HIS A 63 -2.36 -2.10 -5.85
C HIS A 63 -1.74 -2.40 -7.24
N LYS A 64 -2.18 -1.70 -8.29
CA LYS A 64 -1.57 -1.80 -9.62
C LYS A 64 -0.07 -1.49 -9.61
N ASN A 65 0.34 -0.50 -8.82
CA ASN A 65 1.74 -0.17 -8.67
C ASN A 65 2.54 -1.28 -7.96
N TYR A 66 1.98 -1.93 -6.93
CA TYR A 66 2.63 -3.06 -6.28
C TYR A 66 2.83 -4.23 -7.24
N LEU A 67 1.81 -4.57 -8.04
CA LEU A 67 1.92 -5.62 -9.05
C LEU A 67 3.01 -5.30 -10.08
N ARG A 68 3.03 -4.07 -10.61
CA ARG A 68 4.04 -3.64 -11.58
C ARG A 68 5.45 -3.72 -10.99
N GLN A 69 5.67 -3.19 -9.78
CA GLN A 69 6.97 -3.23 -9.12
C GLN A 69 7.40 -4.68 -8.80
N SER A 70 6.47 -5.54 -8.40
CA SER A 70 6.76 -6.96 -8.18
C SER A 70 7.21 -7.66 -9.46
N GLN A 71 6.57 -7.35 -10.58
CA GLN A 71 6.97 -7.89 -11.88
C GLN A 71 8.37 -7.42 -12.29
N GLU A 72 8.68 -6.13 -12.12
CA GLU A 72 10.02 -5.58 -12.38
C GLU A 72 11.10 -6.26 -11.52
N VAL A 73 10.79 -6.55 -10.25
CA VAL A 73 11.67 -7.30 -9.37
C VAL A 73 11.88 -8.74 -9.85
N LEU A 74 10.81 -9.42 -10.28
CA LEU A 74 10.90 -10.80 -10.80
C LEU A 74 11.77 -10.88 -12.06
N GLU A 75 11.73 -9.87 -12.92
CA GLU A 75 12.50 -9.76 -14.16
C GLU A 75 13.95 -9.29 -13.96
N SER A 76 14.32 -8.81 -12.77
CA SER A 76 15.67 -8.31 -12.46
C SER A 76 16.69 -9.43 -12.32
N ASP A 77 17.99 -9.08 -12.33
CA ASP A 77 19.13 -10.01 -12.13
C ASP A 77 19.44 -10.33 -10.65
N LEU A 78 18.56 -9.93 -9.73
CA LEU A 78 18.72 -10.19 -8.31
C LEU A 78 18.62 -11.69 -7.98
N SER A 79 19.30 -12.13 -6.92
CA SER A 79 19.13 -13.47 -6.36
C SER A 79 17.71 -13.73 -5.86
N GLY A 80 17.31 -15.00 -5.73
CA GLY A 80 15.97 -15.37 -5.25
C GLY A 80 15.64 -14.72 -3.89
N LYS A 81 16.59 -14.69 -2.95
CA LYS A 81 16.38 -14.06 -1.64
C LYS A 81 16.23 -12.54 -1.73
N GLU A 82 16.99 -11.87 -2.58
CA GLU A 82 16.86 -10.43 -2.79
C GLU A 82 15.54 -10.07 -3.46
N LYS A 83 15.09 -10.86 -4.45
CA LYS A 83 13.77 -10.70 -5.06
C LYS A 83 12.66 -10.87 -4.02
N LEU A 84 12.73 -11.94 -3.22
CA LEU A 84 11.77 -12.19 -2.16
C LEU A 84 11.71 -11.03 -1.17
N ARG A 85 12.87 -10.53 -0.70
CA ARG A 85 12.94 -9.39 0.19
C ARG A 85 12.29 -8.15 -0.41
N LYS A 86 12.62 -7.80 -1.65
CA LYS A 86 12.06 -6.63 -2.32
C LYS A 86 10.55 -6.72 -2.52
N ILE A 87 10.03 -7.90 -2.88
CA ILE A 87 8.57 -8.07 -3.01
C ILE A 87 7.89 -7.90 -1.64
N ILE A 88 8.46 -8.46 -0.58
CA ILE A 88 7.95 -8.26 0.78
C ILE A 88 8.02 -6.78 1.20
N ASP A 89 9.11 -6.06 0.85
CA ASP A 89 9.21 -4.63 1.10
C ASP A 89 8.07 -3.86 0.43
N ILE A 90 7.79 -4.11 -0.84
CA ILE A 90 6.71 -3.47 -1.62
C ILE A 90 5.33 -3.71 -0.99
N TRP A 91 5.03 -4.94 -0.58
CA TRP A 91 3.70 -5.32 -0.12
C TRP A 91 3.46 -5.12 1.38
N ILE A 92 4.50 -5.15 2.18
CA ILE A 92 4.40 -5.15 3.65
C ILE A 92 5.16 -4.00 4.29
N ILE A 93 6.47 -3.92 4.08
CA ILE A 93 7.32 -3.00 4.85
C ILE A 93 7.03 -1.55 4.52
N ASP A 94 7.00 -1.17 3.24
CA ASP A 94 6.78 0.21 2.83
C ASP A 94 5.36 0.72 3.15
N PRO A 95 4.27 -0.05 2.92
CA PRO A 95 2.95 0.31 3.42
C PRO A 95 2.90 0.45 4.95
N HIS A 96 3.51 -0.49 5.69
CA HIS A 96 3.55 -0.41 7.15
C HIS A 96 4.32 0.82 7.65
N ARG A 97 5.42 1.17 7.01
CA ARG A 97 6.21 2.37 7.33
C ARG A 97 5.41 3.66 7.21
N ILE A 98 4.51 3.73 6.22
CA ILE A 98 3.59 4.86 6.05
C ILE A 98 2.52 4.86 7.15
N ILE A 99 1.91 3.71 7.42
CA ILE A 99 0.85 3.57 8.43
C ILE A 99 1.41 3.78 9.85
N TYR A 100 2.58 3.24 10.16
CA TYR A 100 3.20 3.36 11.49
C TYR A 100 3.56 4.81 11.85
N LYS A 101 3.93 5.63 10.86
CA LYS A 101 4.17 7.07 11.04
C LYS A 101 2.88 7.89 11.17
N SER A 102 1.73 7.29 10.85
CA SER A 102 0.44 7.95 10.98
C SER A 102 0.09 8.14 12.46
N PRO A 103 -0.35 9.32 12.90
CA PRO A 103 -0.82 9.55 14.27
C PRO A 103 -2.08 8.75 14.61
N LEU A 104 -2.69 8.08 13.64
CA LEU A 104 -3.95 7.36 13.76
C LEU A 104 -3.91 5.97 13.08
N PRO A 105 -2.99 5.07 13.48
CA PRO A 105 -2.76 3.80 12.80
C PRO A 105 -3.99 2.89 12.69
N ASN A 106 -4.97 3.04 13.59
CA ASN A 106 -6.17 2.18 13.64
C ASN A 106 -7.31 2.63 12.70
N ILE A 107 -7.22 3.80 12.07
CA ILE A 107 -8.32 4.35 11.24
C ILE A 107 -8.33 3.75 9.83
N TRP A 108 -7.20 3.24 9.36
CA TRP A 108 -7.11 2.52 8.09
C TRP A 108 -7.84 1.17 8.09
N LEU A 109 -8.17 0.65 9.28
CA LEU A 109 -8.63 -0.72 9.51
C LEU A 109 -10.11 -0.81 9.92
N LYS A 110 -10.90 0.27 9.87
CA LYS A 110 -12.35 0.11 10.07
C LYS A 110 -12.95 -0.63 8.88
N PRO A 111 -13.47 -1.85 9.09
CA PRO A 111 -13.96 -2.68 8.01
C PRO A 111 -15.28 -2.12 7.46
N VAL A 112 -15.21 -1.38 6.38
CA VAL A 112 -16.32 -1.30 5.46
C VAL A 112 -16.34 -2.65 4.72
N LYS A 113 -17.50 -3.26 4.49
CA LYS A 113 -17.66 -4.59 3.85
C LYS A 113 -16.85 -4.70 2.53
N SER A 114 -16.74 -3.61 1.80
CA SER A 114 -15.93 -3.45 0.59
C SER A 114 -14.40 -3.50 0.82
N ILE A 115 -13.92 -3.22 2.03
CA ILE A 115 -12.49 -3.34 2.39
C ILE A 115 -12.10 -4.81 2.53
N GLN A 116 -12.98 -5.67 3.07
CA GLN A 116 -12.71 -7.11 3.21
C GLN A 116 -12.53 -7.81 1.85
N GLU A 117 -13.34 -7.41 0.85
CA GLU A 117 -13.18 -7.92 -0.52
C GLU A 117 -11.87 -7.45 -1.15
N SER A 118 -11.50 -6.18 -0.93
CA SER A 118 -10.23 -5.62 -1.37
C SER A 118 -9.03 -6.30 -0.68
N GLU A 119 -9.11 -6.59 0.61
CA GLU A 119 -8.07 -7.33 1.34
C GLU A 119 -7.86 -8.74 0.80
N LYS A 120 -8.94 -9.44 0.44
CA LYS A 120 -8.84 -10.77 -0.16
C LYS A 120 -8.13 -10.73 -1.52
N LEU A 121 -8.46 -9.73 -2.34
CA LEU A 121 -7.82 -9.53 -3.64
C LEU A 121 -6.33 -9.19 -3.48
N LEU A 122 -6.00 -8.21 -2.62
CA LEU A 122 -4.62 -7.81 -2.32
C LEU A 122 -3.78 -9.00 -1.85
N ARG A 123 -4.31 -9.80 -0.95
CA ARG A 123 -3.65 -11.00 -0.43
C ARG A 123 -3.41 -12.04 -1.53
N GLY A 124 -4.41 -12.29 -2.37
CA GLY A 124 -4.28 -13.22 -3.50
C GLY A 124 -3.20 -12.79 -4.50
N ASP A 125 -3.10 -11.52 -4.78
CA ASP A 125 -2.11 -11.00 -5.71
C ASP A 125 -0.71 -10.91 -5.10
N PHE A 126 -0.60 -10.68 -3.79
CA PHE A 126 0.67 -10.82 -3.08
C PHE A 126 1.18 -12.27 -3.13
N ILE A 127 0.31 -13.27 -2.87
CA ILE A 127 0.65 -14.69 -3.04
C ILE A 127 1.17 -14.93 -4.46
N LYS A 128 0.43 -14.53 -5.49
CA LYS A 128 0.84 -14.69 -6.89
C LYS A 128 2.20 -14.08 -7.21
N SER A 129 2.53 -12.93 -6.60
CA SER A 129 3.82 -12.27 -6.77
C SER A 129 4.99 -13.07 -6.19
N LEU A 130 4.74 -13.94 -5.21
CA LEU A 130 5.75 -14.78 -4.56
C LEU A 130 5.89 -16.17 -5.19
N VAL A 131 4.81 -16.69 -5.80
CA VAL A 131 4.77 -18.05 -6.36
C VAL A 131 5.95 -18.40 -7.28
N PRO A 132 6.42 -17.50 -8.20
CA PRO A 132 7.55 -17.80 -9.06
C PRO A 132 8.87 -18.05 -8.33
N LEU A 133 9.01 -17.55 -7.09
CA LEU A 133 10.22 -17.66 -6.29
C LEU A 133 10.21 -18.86 -5.33
N ILE A 134 9.05 -19.17 -4.75
CA ILE A 134 8.96 -20.07 -3.59
C ILE A 134 7.85 -21.11 -3.68
N GLY A 135 7.09 -21.15 -4.80
CA GLY A 135 5.92 -22.00 -4.94
C GLY A 135 4.70 -21.52 -4.14
N TYR A 136 3.53 -22.11 -4.43
CA TYR A 136 2.25 -21.63 -3.89
C TYR A 136 2.13 -21.82 -2.38
N ASP A 137 2.41 -23.02 -1.88
CA ASP A 137 2.18 -23.36 -0.46
C ASP A 137 3.02 -22.47 0.47
N LEU A 138 4.30 -22.28 0.13
CA LEU A 138 5.19 -21.42 0.92
C LEU A 138 4.80 -19.94 0.79
N ALA A 139 4.39 -19.48 -0.38
CA ALA A 139 3.88 -18.13 -0.59
C ALA A 139 2.64 -17.87 0.28
N GLU A 140 1.72 -18.82 0.33
CA GLU A 140 0.52 -18.72 1.17
C GLU A 140 0.89 -18.66 2.66
N VAL A 141 1.76 -19.55 3.13
CA VAL A 141 2.24 -19.55 4.53
C VAL A 141 2.89 -18.21 4.89
N ILE A 142 3.75 -17.67 4.03
CA ILE A 142 4.40 -16.38 4.27
C ILE A 142 3.36 -15.27 4.38
N VAL A 143 2.45 -15.17 3.43
CA VAL A 143 1.44 -14.10 3.40
C VAL A 143 0.51 -14.15 4.60
N TYR A 144 0.08 -15.34 5.04
CA TYR A 144 -0.73 -15.49 6.24
C TYR A 144 0.06 -15.25 7.53
N SER A 145 1.36 -15.58 7.56
CA SER A 145 2.24 -15.27 8.70
C SER A 145 2.35 -13.77 8.95
N TYR A 146 2.40 -12.95 7.89
CA TYR A 146 2.41 -11.49 8.04
C TYR A 146 1.15 -10.93 8.68
N LYS A 147 0.00 -11.57 8.54
CA LYS A 147 -1.20 -11.17 9.28
C LYS A 147 -0.95 -11.22 10.78
N GLY A 148 -0.43 -12.33 11.30
CA GLY A 148 -0.09 -12.46 12.71
C GLY A 148 1.07 -11.55 13.13
N ILE A 149 2.09 -11.39 12.27
CA ILE A 149 3.23 -10.49 12.55
C ILE A 149 2.78 -9.02 12.71
N LEU A 150 1.76 -8.60 11.96
CA LEU A 150 1.26 -7.22 11.97
C LEU A 150 0.22 -6.97 13.06
N ASP A 151 -0.41 -8.01 13.60
CA ASP A 151 -1.47 -7.89 14.62
C ASP A 151 -0.96 -7.23 15.93
N ASP A 152 0.31 -7.43 16.29
CA ASP A 152 0.95 -6.80 17.46
C ASP A 152 1.53 -5.41 17.17
N LYS A 153 1.30 -4.87 15.98
CA LYS A 153 1.71 -3.52 15.55
C LYS A 153 3.20 -3.25 15.79
N PRO A 154 4.10 -4.09 15.27
CA PRO A 154 5.52 -3.96 15.52
C PRO A 154 6.07 -2.62 15.02
N SER A 155 7.13 -2.11 15.66
CA SER A 155 7.92 -1.04 15.07
C SER A 155 8.54 -1.50 13.76
N ILE A 156 8.95 -0.56 12.90
CA ILE A 156 9.62 -0.88 11.63
C ILE A 156 10.82 -1.77 11.85
N ASP A 157 11.68 -1.46 12.81
CA ASP A 157 12.90 -2.24 13.09
C ASP A 157 12.59 -3.68 13.50
N ILE A 158 11.53 -3.88 14.28
CA ILE A 158 11.07 -5.22 14.68
C ILE A 158 10.50 -5.96 13.46
N LEU A 159 9.72 -5.30 12.62
CA LEU A 159 9.14 -5.90 11.42
C LEU A 159 10.23 -6.31 10.42
N GLU A 160 11.19 -5.44 10.17
CA GLU A 160 12.35 -5.72 9.30
C GLU A 160 13.17 -6.90 9.85
N LYS A 161 13.48 -6.91 11.15
CA LYS A 161 14.18 -8.03 11.79
C LYS A 161 13.43 -9.36 11.66
N ARG A 162 12.11 -9.37 11.88
CA ARG A 162 11.27 -10.57 11.71
C ARG A 162 11.28 -11.05 10.24
N THR A 163 11.23 -10.13 9.30
CA THR A 163 11.33 -10.41 7.87
C THR A 163 12.69 -11.02 7.51
N ASP A 164 13.79 -10.48 8.02
CA ASP A 164 15.14 -11.02 7.79
C ASP A 164 15.28 -12.43 8.36
N ILE A 165 14.79 -12.69 9.55
CA ILE A 165 14.76 -14.03 10.16
C ILE A 165 14.00 -15.00 9.25
N LEU A 166 12.82 -14.60 8.76
CA LEU A 166 12.01 -15.45 7.88
C LEU A 166 12.76 -15.79 6.59
N ILE A 167 13.30 -14.79 5.88
CA ILE A 167 13.99 -14.97 4.59
C ILE A 167 15.28 -15.79 4.75
N ASN A 168 16.08 -15.51 5.79
CA ASN A 168 17.36 -16.17 5.98
C ASN A 168 17.23 -17.66 6.28
N ASN A 169 16.10 -18.10 6.84
CA ASN A 169 15.82 -19.50 7.11
C ASN A 169 15.21 -20.26 5.93
N LEU A 170 14.89 -19.57 4.82
CA LEU A 170 14.44 -20.21 3.59
C LEU A 170 15.63 -20.73 2.77
N LYS A 171 15.47 -21.92 2.20
CA LYS A 171 16.39 -22.51 1.23
C LYS A 171 15.97 -22.07 -0.16
N LEU A 172 16.48 -20.93 -0.63
CA LEU A 172 16.26 -20.36 -1.97
C LEU A 172 17.59 -20.33 -2.74
#